data_0df4b0f4a27383174d1bef97bd615314
#
_entry.id   0df4b0f4a27383174d1bef97bd615314
#
_cell.length_a   1.000
_cell.length_b   1.000
_cell.length_c   1.000
_cell.angle_alpha   90.00
_cell.angle_beta   90.00
_cell.angle_gamma   90.00
#
_symmetry.space_group_name_H-M   'P 1'
#
loop_
_entity.id
_entity.type
_entity.pdbx_description
1 polymer ?
#
loop_
_entity_poly.entity_id
_entity_poly.type
_entity_poly.pdbx_seq_one_letter_code
_entity_poly.pdbx_strand_id
1 'polypeptide(L)'
;FSNTNASSEFVSPFCENKIKQNYIENFDKLRIKKIEIDNDDYRKWTVNSTRIITNNSRFTPEKYKKRFNAKILVTYENNIQCIFKGRIRHSGDAKDHIALQGNTIIQSLDVHLDNGNIRGITKFKLFKPGTRGEPQDVIIITELLRYLNYLAPRSIKVNVRINQAEAVMLFQEKAAKELLEFNDRREGPILEADQRFFFKLVEKIPDNQLSNWSVQLPTLRSESIKTMLTKQLNSRIISKSENHKLISYEALTNLNLIYLYYSNRFKDNKNNFYYFDYDLDNILLGFFHPKNIRKLDMYNILMQATNSQHGLSASNRKFYWNSIEKYFEPISYDLNTHFSLNLPTTTTALYRLPVSGQLFKAFDELETKLANLNLKNFLKKIN
;
A
#
# COMPACT_ATOMS: atom_id res chain seq x y z
N PHE A 1 34.24 21.59 -32.53
CA PHE A 1 34.43 20.15 -32.32
C PHE A 1 34.54 19.90 -30.81
N SER A 2 33.47 19.64 -30.15
CA SER A 2 33.43 19.16 -28.74
C SER A 2 33.03 17.69 -28.79
N ASN A 3 34.01 16.81 -28.60
CA ASN A 3 33.80 15.39 -28.36
C ASN A 3 33.05 15.24 -27.02
N THR A 4 31.76 15.04 -27.06
CA THR A 4 31.02 14.47 -25.95
C THR A 4 31.28 12.97 -25.93
N ASN A 5 32.24 12.55 -25.11
CA ASN A 5 32.40 11.16 -24.75
C ASN A 5 31.07 10.64 -24.17
N ALA A 6 30.36 9.87 -24.97
CA ALA A 6 29.29 9.01 -24.47
C ALA A 6 29.96 8.01 -23.51
N SER A 7 29.90 8.31 -22.21
CA SER A 7 30.26 7.34 -21.19
C SER A 7 29.33 6.14 -21.41
N SER A 8 29.91 5.00 -21.78
CA SER A 8 29.24 3.71 -21.82
C SER A 8 28.54 3.56 -20.46
N GLU A 9 27.18 3.55 -20.44
CA GLU A 9 26.41 3.34 -19.23
C GLU A 9 26.74 1.98 -18.65
N PHE A 10 27.70 1.95 -17.74
CA PHE A 10 28.12 0.71 -17.08
C PHE A 10 27.01 0.31 -16.11
N VAL A 11 26.13 -0.58 -16.55
CA VAL A 11 25.15 -1.19 -15.66
C VAL A 11 25.89 -2.20 -14.80
N SER A 12 26.02 -1.94 -13.53
CA SER A 12 26.66 -2.86 -12.59
C SER A 12 25.95 -4.22 -12.63
N PRO A 13 26.66 -5.36 -12.69
CA PRO A 13 26.08 -6.70 -12.58
C PRO A 13 25.19 -6.88 -11.35
N PHE A 14 25.44 -6.09 -10.30
CA PHE A 14 24.64 -5.95 -9.10
C PHE A 14 23.18 -5.50 -9.38
N CYS A 15 22.95 -4.69 -10.41
CA CYS A 15 21.65 -4.16 -10.78
C CYS A 15 20.76 -5.19 -11.49
N GLU A 16 21.35 -6.18 -12.11
CA GLU A 16 20.67 -7.19 -12.94
C GLU A 16 20.33 -8.48 -12.18
N ASN A 17 21.03 -8.76 -11.08
CA ASN A 17 20.87 -10.02 -10.38
C ASN A 17 19.50 -10.17 -9.72
N LYS A 18 18.84 -11.29 -10.04
CA LYS A 18 17.70 -11.80 -9.29
C LYS A 18 18.13 -12.07 -7.84
N ILE A 19 17.19 -11.94 -6.92
CA ILE A 19 17.38 -12.14 -5.47
C ILE A 19 18.22 -13.41 -5.25
N LYS A 20 19.47 -13.26 -4.87
CA LYS A 20 20.30 -14.32 -4.33
C LYS A 20 20.44 -14.08 -2.83
N GLN A 21 20.63 -15.14 -2.09
CA GLN A 21 20.77 -15.15 -0.61
C GLN A 21 21.74 -14.09 -0.06
N ASN A 22 22.77 -13.75 -0.83
CA ASN A 22 23.77 -12.73 -0.51
C ASN A 22 23.24 -11.28 -0.39
N TYR A 23 22.00 -11.01 -0.85
CA TYR A 23 21.36 -9.70 -0.69
C TYR A 23 20.91 -9.45 0.73
N ILE A 24 20.52 -10.52 1.45
CA ILE A 24 20.03 -10.42 2.83
C ILE A 24 21.19 -10.07 3.76
N GLU A 25 22.36 -10.67 3.55
CA GLU A 25 23.56 -10.46 4.38
C GLU A 25 24.19 -9.07 4.20
N ASN A 26 23.99 -8.44 3.03
CA ASN A 26 24.51 -7.11 2.71
C ASN A 26 23.43 -6.02 2.66
N PHE A 27 22.28 -6.26 3.28
CA PHE A 27 21.11 -5.38 3.22
C PHE A 27 21.41 -3.93 3.64
N ASP A 28 22.26 -3.74 4.67
CA ASP A 28 22.67 -2.41 5.16
C ASP A 28 23.52 -1.64 4.14
N LYS A 29 24.28 -2.36 3.32
CA LYS A 29 25.13 -1.75 2.28
C LYS A 29 24.34 -1.31 1.03
N LEU A 30 23.06 -1.68 0.95
CA LEU A 30 22.16 -1.40 -0.16
C LEU A 30 21.18 -0.26 0.15
N ARG A 31 21.46 0.60 1.10
CA ARG A 31 20.63 1.77 1.38
C ARG A 31 20.56 2.67 0.17
N ILE A 32 19.35 3.09 -0.16
CA ILE A 32 19.09 3.98 -1.30
C ILE A 32 19.34 5.41 -0.84
N LYS A 33 20.29 6.08 -1.51
CA LYS A 33 20.59 7.49 -1.28
C LYS A 33 19.67 8.42 -2.07
N LYS A 34 19.45 8.10 -3.34
CA LYS A 34 18.65 8.92 -4.26
C LYS A 34 18.01 8.06 -5.35
N ILE A 35 16.81 8.45 -5.78
CA ILE A 35 16.14 7.93 -6.97
C ILE A 35 15.87 9.10 -7.91
N GLU A 36 16.33 8.99 -9.16
CA GLU A 36 16.10 9.99 -10.18
C GLU A 36 15.30 9.36 -11.32
N ILE A 37 14.23 10.04 -11.71
CA ILE A 37 13.28 9.56 -12.69
C ILE A 37 13.16 10.59 -13.80
N ASP A 38 13.59 10.23 -14.98
CA ASP A 38 13.49 11.02 -16.19
C ASP A 38 12.45 10.39 -17.12
N ASN A 39 11.38 11.14 -17.40
CA ASN A 39 10.30 10.68 -18.25
C ASN A 39 10.70 10.90 -19.73
N ASP A 40 10.50 9.86 -20.58
CA ASP A 40 10.85 9.91 -22.00
C ASP A 40 10.06 10.98 -22.78
N ASP A 41 8.82 11.27 -22.35
CA ASP A 41 7.98 12.30 -22.96
C ASP A 41 7.55 13.34 -21.90
N TYR A 42 8.48 14.18 -21.49
CA TYR A 42 8.29 15.19 -20.48
C TYR A 42 7.11 16.13 -20.79
N ARG A 43 6.92 16.52 -22.06
CA ARG A 43 5.81 17.40 -22.45
C ARG A 43 4.44 16.76 -22.20
N LYS A 44 4.26 15.51 -22.63
CA LYS A 44 2.99 14.79 -22.39
C LYS A 44 2.75 14.53 -20.92
N TRP A 45 3.82 14.21 -20.17
CA TRP A 45 3.76 14.05 -18.74
C TRP A 45 3.28 15.32 -18.04
N THR A 46 3.89 16.48 -18.34
CA THR A 46 3.55 17.77 -17.75
C THR A 46 2.11 18.15 -18.08
N VAL A 47 1.68 18.03 -19.34
CA VAL A 47 0.29 18.27 -19.76
C VAL A 47 -0.69 17.40 -19.00
N ASN A 48 -0.38 16.09 -18.83
CA ASN A 48 -1.22 15.17 -18.09
C ASN A 48 -1.32 15.57 -16.61
N SER A 49 -0.20 15.92 -15.98
CA SER A 49 -0.14 16.35 -14.58
C SER A 49 -0.89 17.68 -14.36
N THR A 50 -0.76 18.65 -15.28
CA THR A 50 -1.53 19.88 -15.25
C THR A 50 -3.03 19.60 -15.32
N ARG A 51 -3.46 18.70 -16.21
CA ARG A 51 -4.87 18.31 -16.31
C ARG A 51 -5.42 17.69 -15.02
N ILE A 52 -4.60 16.94 -14.27
CA ILE A 52 -5.00 16.43 -12.95
C ILE A 52 -5.23 17.58 -11.98
N ILE A 53 -4.32 18.55 -11.93
CA ILE A 53 -4.41 19.70 -11.01
C ILE A 53 -5.62 20.58 -11.34
N THR A 54 -5.80 20.92 -12.62
CA THR A 54 -6.84 21.86 -13.09
C THR A 54 -8.22 21.25 -13.25
N ASN A 55 -8.35 19.93 -13.15
CA ASN A 55 -9.65 19.27 -13.17
C ASN A 55 -10.48 19.69 -11.96
N ASN A 56 -11.77 19.92 -12.13
CA ASN A 56 -12.66 20.33 -11.02
C ASN A 56 -13.05 19.19 -10.08
N SER A 57 -12.77 17.93 -10.43
CA SER A 57 -13.06 16.79 -9.55
C SER A 57 -12.08 16.71 -8.39
N ARG A 58 -12.56 16.40 -7.19
CA ARG A 58 -11.74 16.10 -6.00
C ARG A 58 -10.86 14.88 -6.21
N PHE A 59 -11.30 13.95 -7.05
CA PHE A 59 -10.56 12.72 -7.37
C PHE A 59 -9.83 12.86 -8.71
N THR A 60 -8.77 12.10 -8.83
CA THR A 60 -8.01 11.97 -10.08
C THR A 60 -8.76 11.02 -11.03
N PRO A 61 -9.35 11.51 -12.11
CA PRO A 61 -10.02 10.67 -13.09
C PRO A 61 -9.10 9.58 -13.65
N GLU A 62 -9.64 8.38 -13.86
CA GLU A 62 -8.85 7.22 -14.32
C GLU A 62 -8.18 7.47 -15.67
N LYS A 63 -8.79 8.26 -16.55
CA LYS A 63 -8.23 8.66 -17.85
C LYS A 63 -6.87 9.38 -17.74
N TYR A 64 -6.54 9.98 -16.58
CA TYR A 64 -5.27 10.67 -16.35
C TYR A 64 -4.23 9.79 -15.64
N LYS A 65 -4.60 8.59 -15.19
CA LYS A 65 -3.66 7.61 -14.60
C LYS A 65 -2.94 6.80 -15.68
N LYS A 66 -2.55 7.44 -16.78
CA LYS A 66 -1.81 6.83 -17.88
C LYS A 66 -0.36 6.49 -17.48
N ARG A 67 0.19 5.43 -18.05
CA ARG A 67 1.58 5.07 -17.89
C ARG A 67 2.45 5.74 -18.94
N PHE A 68 3.62 6.16 -18.51
CA PHE A 68 4.67 6.77 -19.32
C PHE A 68 5.97 5.98 -19.12
N ASN A 69 6.75 5.84 -20.16
CA ASN A 69 8.07 5.26 -20.07
C ASN A 69 9.01 6.24 -19.37
N ALA A 70 9.94 5.70 -18.61
CA ALA A 70 10.91 6.50 -17.89
C ALA A 70 12.23 5.73 -17.68
N LYS A 71 13.32 6.48 -17.64
CA LYS A 71 14.63 6.03 -17.15
C LYS A 71 14.67 6.31 -15.64
N ILE A 72 15.07 5.31 -14.86
CA ILE A 72 15.13 5.37 -13.42
C ILE A 72 16.57 5.10 -12.98
N LEU A 73 17.23 6.11 -12.42
CA LEU A 73 18.57 6.00 -11.86
C LEU A 73 18.44 5.89 -10.33
N VAL A 74 18.99 4.85 -9.77
CA VAL A 74 19.06 4.63 -8.32
C VAL A 74 20.51 4.69 -7.88
N THR A 75 20.81 5.60 -6.98
CA THR A 75 22.12 5.73 -6.34
C THR A 75 22.03 5.19 -4.91
N TYR A 76 22.91 4.25 -4.59
CA TYR A 76 23.02 3.68 -3.24
C TYR A 76 24.09 4.41 -2.42
N GLU A 77 24.09 4.26 -1.09
CA GLU A 77 25.04 4.93 -0.19
C GLU A 77 26.51 4.53 -0.47
N ASN A 78 26.74 3.34 -0.97
CA ASN A 78 28.06 2.87 -1.40
C ASN A 78 28.46 3.42 -2.81
N ASN A 79 27.74 4.42 -3.33
CA ASN A 79 27.91 5.05 -4.64
C ASN A 79 27.70 4.12 -5.85
N ILE A 80 27.18 2.92 -5.67
CA ILE A 80 26.72 2.08 -6.79
C ILE A 80 25.50 2.77 -7.42
N GLN A 81 25.50 2.85 -8.72
CA GLN A 81 24.40 3.39 -9.52
C GLN A 81 23.80 2.30 -10.39
N CYS A 82 22.47 2.19 -10.34
CA CYS A 82 21.69 1.29 -11.17
C CYS A 82 20.74 2.08 -12.07
N ILE A 83 20.76 1.77 -13.36
CA ILE A 83 19.85 2.37 -14.33
C ILE A 83 18.84 1.32 -14.75
N PHE A 84 17.57 1.67 -14.63
CA PHE A 84 16.45 0.81 -15.00
C PHE A 84 15.57 1.50 -16.06
N LYS A 85 15.03 0.70 -16.96
CA LYS A 85 13.87 1.07 -17.76
C LYS A 85 12.61 0.74 -16.96
N GLY A 86 11.62 1.61 -17.01
CA GLY A 86 10.39 1.39 -16.28
C GLY A 86 9.24 2.24 -16.78
N ARG A 87 8.12 2.04 -16.17
CA ARG A 87 6.88 2.78 -16.46
C ARG A 87 6.36 3.42 -15.19
N ILE A 88 6.08 4.69 -15.29
CA ILE A 88 5.54 5.51 -14.21
C ILE A 88 4.13 5.97 -14.53
N ARG A 89 3.33 6.18 -13.51
CA ARG A 89 2.04 6.88 -13.61
C ARG A 89 1.76 7.63 -12.32
N HIS A 90 0.86 8.60 -12.38
CA HIS A 90 0.29 9.20 -11.19
C HIS A 90 -0.31 8.12 -10.28
N SER A 91 -0.05 8.22 -8.97
CA SER A 91 -0.59 7.36 -7.94
C SER A 91 -1.39 8.18 -6.93
N GLY A 92 -2.54 7.68 -6.57
CA GLY A 92 -3.49 8.32 -5.67
C GLY A 92 -4.82 8.57 -6.35
N ASP A 93 -5.86 8.46 -5.56
CA ASP A 93 -7.23 8.68 -6.02
C ASP A 93 -7.68 10.11 -5.72
N ALA A 94 -7.20 10.70 -4.65
CA ALA A 94 -7.45 12.09 -4.28
C ALA A 94 -6.34 13.05 -4.78
N LYS A 95 -6.65 14.34 -4.88
CA LYS A 95 -5.73 15.35 -5.39
C LYS A 95 -4.63 15.76 -4.41
N ASP A 96 -4.68 15.34 -3.16
CA ASP A 96 -3.59 15.51 -2.20
C ASP A 96 -2.28 14.82 -2.64
N HIS A 97 -2.39 13.86 -3.57
CA HIS A 97 -1.25 13.17 -4.18
C HIS A 97 -0.50 13.97 -5.26
N ILE A 98 -0.92 15.19 -5.58
CA ILE A 98 -0.26 16.05 -6.55
C ILE A 98 -0.33 17.52 -6.08
N ALA A 99 0.75 18.27 -6.29
CA ALA A 99 0.80 19.68 -5.93
C ALA A 99 1.79 20.44 -6.83
N LEU A 100 1.58 21.74 -6.95
CA LEU A 100 2.59 22.66 -7.43
C LEU A 100 3.58 22.99 -6.30
N GLN A 101 4.86 22.96 -6.60
CA GLN A 101 5.94 23.36 -5.72
C GLN A 101 6.82 24.36 -6.50
N GLY A 102 6.62 25.65 -6.26
CA GLY A 102 7.16 26.67 -7.14
C GLY A 102 6.67 26.47 -8.58
N ASN A 103 7.60 26.36 -9.52
CA ASN A 103 7.30 26.15 -10.95
C ASN A 103 7.29 24.65 -11.35
N THR A 104 7.41 23.75 -10.40
CA THR A 104 7.46 22.30 -10.67
C THR A 104 6.25 21.58 -10.09
N ILE A 105 5.94 20.44 -10.65
CA ILE A 105 4.85 19.58 -10.17
C ILE A 105 5.45 18.38 -9.44
N ILE A 106 5.13 18.26 -8.15
CA ILE A 106 5.44 17.08 -7.35
C ILE A 106 4.21 16.20 -7.23
N GLN A 107 4.36 14.90 -7.42
CA GLN A 107 3.25 13.98 -7.35
C GLN A 107 3.68 12.56 -6.91
N SER A 108 2.75 11.86 -6.28
CA SER A 108 2.94 10.45 -5.97
C SER A 108 2.97 9.60 -7.23
N LEU A 109 3.86 8.61 -7.28
CA LEU A 109 4.06 7.75 -8.45
C LEU A 109 3.78 6.28 -8.13
N ASP A 110 3.24 5.58 -9.11
CA ASP A 110 3.22 4.12 -9.21
C ASP A 110 4.26 3.72 -10.25
N VAL A 111 5.31 3.06 -9.81
CA VAL A 111 6.48 2.71 -10.60
C VAL A 111 6.54 1.20 -10.82
N HIS A 112 6.77 0.79 -12.08
CA HIS A 112 7.06 -0.59 -12.45
C HIS A 112 8.38 -0.61 -13.21
N LEU A 113 9.33 -1.38 -12.75
CA LEU A 113 10.56 -1.67 -13.50
C LEU A 113 10.28 -2.71 -14.57
N ASP A 114 10.78 -2.48 -15.77
CA ASP A 114 10.67 -3.43 -16.88
C ASP A 114 11.84 -4.40 -16.87
N ASN A 115 12.97 -4.02 -16.26
CA ASN A 115 14.16 -4.84 -16.07
C ASN A 115 14.74 -4.61 -14.66
N GLY A 116 15.48 -5.59 -14.17
CA GLY A 116 16.18 -5.54 -12.88
C GLY A 116 15.23 -5.39 -11.67
N ASN A 117 15.78 -4.99 -10.55
CA ASN A 117 15.05 -4.76 -9.31
C ASN A 117 15.81 -3.80 -8.38
N ILE A 118 15.08 -3.15 -7.48
CA ILE A 118 15.63 -2.35 -6.39
C ILE A 118 15.47 -3.15 -5.10
N ARG A 119 16.54 -3.71 -4.56
CA ARG A 119 16.50 -4.55 -3.34
C ARG A 119 15.49 -5.69 -3.44
N GLY A 120 15.39 -6.33 -4.61
CA GLY A 120 14.40 -7.37 -4.88
C GLY A 120 13.00 -6.85 -5.22
N ILE A 121 12.78 -5.54 -5.30
CA ILE A 121 11.48 -4.91 -5.58
C ILE A 121 11.42 -4.51 -7.06
N THR A 122 10.40 -4.97 -7.76
CA THR A 122 10.14 -4.59 -9.16
C THR A 122 9.00 -3.60 -9.33
N LYS A 123 8.14 -3.47 -8.31
CA LYS A 123 6.97 -2.58 -8.31
C LYS A 123 6.88 -1.86 -6.97
N PHE A 124 6.84 -0.54 -7.02
CA PHE A 124 6.78 0.28 -5.82
C PHE A 124 5.99 1.57 -6.06
N LYS A 125 5.70 2.26 -4.99
CA LYS A 125 5.14 3.61 -4.99
C LYS A 125 6.13 4.59 -4.39
N LEU A 126 6.11 5.82 -4.89
CA LEU A 126 6.77 6.96 -4.29
C LEU A 126 5.66 7.91 -3.85
N PHE A 127 5.48 8.09 -2.55
CA PHE A 127 4.45 8.95 -2.04
C PHE A 127 4.98 10.35 -1.76
N LYS A 128 4.27 11.33 -2.29
CA LYS A 128 4.51 12.76 -2.00
C LYS A 128 4.38 13.00 -0.49
N PRO A 129 5.19 13.90 0.11
CA PRO A 129 5.04 14.29 1.50
C PRO A 129 3.59 14.68 1.84
N GLY A 130 3.13 14.29 3.02
CA GLY A 130 1.80 14.63 3.53
C GLY A 130 0.64 13.81 2.94
N THR A 131 0.89 12.68 2.26
CA THR A 131 -0.18 11.86 1.65
C THR A 131 -0.43 10.51 2.32
N ARG A 132 0.41 10.11 3.26
CA ARG A 132 0.36 8.78 3.92
C ARG A 132 0.69 8.86 5.42
N GLY A 133 0.35 9.94 6.08
CA GLY A 133 0.82 10.21 7.43
C GLY A 133 2.28 10.65 7.44
N GLU A 134 2.91 10.56 8.60
CA GLU A 134 4.33 10.86 8.73
C GLU A 134 5.17 9.69 8.19
N PRO A 135 6.09 9.92 7.24
CA PRO A 135 6.87 8.84 6.63
C PRO A 135 7.64 7.98 7.64
N GLN A 136 8.15 8.59 8.72
CA GLN A 136 8.87 7.88 9.75
C GLN A 136 7.95 6.93 10.52
N ASP A 137 6.73 7.37 10.83
CA ASP A 137 5.73 6.55 11.54
C ASP A 137 5.33 5.34 10.69
N VAL A 138 5.16 5.53 9.38
CA VAL A 138 4.87 4.43 8.45
C VAL A 138 6.03 3.43 8.38
N ILE A 139 7.28 3.90 8.40
CA ILE A 139 8.46 3.02 8.42
C ILE A 139 8.48 2.21 9.72
N ILE A 140 8.32 2.86 10.87
CA ILE A 140 8.31 2.20 12.18
C ILE A 140 7.24 1.11 12.23
N ILE A 141 5.99 1.44 11.87
CA ILE A 141 4.89 0.46 11.95
C ILE A 141 5.08 -0.70 10.96
N THR A 142 5.58 -0.46 9.76
CA THR A 142 5.81 -1.53 8.79
C THR A 142 6.96 -2.46 9.23
N GLU A 143 8.00 -1.96 9.87
CA GLU A 143 9.05 -2.77 10.49
C GLU A 143 8.52 -3.57 11.69
N LEU A 144 7.71 -2.94 12.55
CA LEU A 144 7.09 -3.61 13.69
C LEU A 144 6.16 -4.74 13.25
N LEU A 145 5.36 -4.51 12.22
CA LEU A 145 4.50 -5.54 11.63
C LEU A 145 5.32 -6.74 11.12
N ARG A 146 6.44 -6.49 10.42
CA ARG A 146 7.33 -7.58 9.98
C ARG A 146 7.96 -8.32 11.16
N TYR A 147 8.40 -7.60 12.20
CA TYR A 147 8.90 -8.23 13.43
C TYR A 147 7.87 -9.17 14.06
N LEU A 148 6.59 -8.78 14.04
CA LEU A 148 5.46 -9.58 14.53
C LEU A 148 4.97 -10.65 13.54
N ASN A 149 5.69 -10.82 12.41
CA ASN A 149 5.39 -11.80 11.35
C ASN A 149 4.08 -11.52 10.59
N TYR A 150 3.74 -10.23 10.39
CA TYR A 150 2.69 -9.80 9.45
C TYR A 150 3.26 -9.39 8.11
N LEU A 151 2.43 -9.48 7.08
CA LEU A 151 2.77 -9.00 5.73
C LEU A 151 2.80 -7.49 5.70
N ALA A 152 3.99 -6.92 5.60
CA ALA A 152 4.17 -5.47 5.52
C ALA A 152 5.19 -5.10 4.43
N PRO A 153 4.90 -4.04 3.65
CA PRO A 153 5.78 -3.58 2.60
C PRO A 153 7.09 -3.02 3.18
N ARG A 154 8.18 -3.17 2.45
CA ARG A 154 9.41 -2.44 2.72
C ARG A 154 9.17 -0.96 2.44
N SER A 155 9.39 -0.13 3.44
CA SER A 155 9.13 1.32 3.37
C SER A 155 10.37 2.07 3.81
N ILE A 156 10.82 3.05 3.02
CA ILE A 156 11.98 3.89 3.33
C ILE A 156 11.73 5.33 2.90
N LYS A 157 12.36 6.25 3.60
CA LYS A 157 12.44 7.65 3.22
C LYS A 157 13.59 7.83 2.24
N VAL A 158 13.36 8.47 1.10
CA VAL A 158 14.36 8.60 0.03
C VAL A 158 14.27 9.95 -0.67
N ASN A 159 15.42 10.50 -1.05
CA ASN A 159 15.47 11.68 -1.91
C ASN A 159 15.08 11.27 -3.34
N VAL A 160 14.11 11.95 -3.92
CA VAL A 160 13.61 11.65 -5.27
C VAL A 160 13.64 12.91 -6.12
N ARG A 161 14.20 12.79 -7.33
CA ARG A 161 14.05 13.78 -8.40
C ARG A 161 13.14 13.18 -9.48
N ILE A 162 12.09 13.88 -9.84
CA ILE A 162 11.20 13.52 -10.94
C ILE A 162 11.30 14.64 -11.98
N ASN A 163 12.01 14.36 -13.06
CA ASN A 163 12.42 15.39 -14.02
C ASN A 163 13.12 16.56 -13.30
N GLN A 164 12.43 17.70 -13.13
CA GLN A 164 12.96 18.92 -12.49
C GLN A 164 12.49 19.08 -11.02
N ALA A 165 11.53 18.29 -10.55
CA ALA A 165 11.00 18.38 -9.20
C ALA A 165 11.78 17.49 -8.25
N GLU A 166 12.18 18.03 -7.10
CA GLU A 166 12.86 17.26 -6.05
C GLU A 166 12.05 17.27 -4.76
N ALA A 167 11.98 16.10 -4.09
CA ALA A 167 11.35 15.96 -2.78
C ALA A 167 11.90 14.75 -2.03
N VAL A 168 11.78 14.79 -0.71
CA VAL A 168 11.93 13.58 0.12
C VAL A 168 10.61 12.84 0.11
N MET A 169 10.58 11.64 -0.45
CA MET A 169 9.36 10.84 -0.61
C MET A 169 9.43 9.54 0.21
N LEU A 170 8.26 9.00 0.51
CA LEU A 170 8.16 7.65 1.04
C LEU A 170 8.16 6.65 -0.13
N PHE A 171 9.26 5.89 -0.26
CA PHE A 171 9.28 4.70 -1.10
C PHE A 171 8.57 3.57 -0.38
N GLN A 172 7.64 2.92 -1.04
CA GLN A 172 6.92 1.78 -0.48
C GLN A 172 6.73 0.68 -1.53
N GLU A 173 7.14 -0.52 -1.19
CA GLU A 173 6.91 -1.71 -1.99
C GLU A 173 5.41 -1.95 -2.24
N LYS A 174 5.07 -2.46 -3.41
CA LYS A 174 3.68 -2.86 -3.70
C LYS A 174 3.40 -4.30 -3.25
N ALA A 175 2.14 -4.54 -2.87
CA ALA A 175 1.65 -5.88 -2.64
C ALA A 175 1.72 -6.71 -3.94
N ALA A 176 2.79 -7.46 -4.08
CA ALA A 176 3.11 -8.30 -5.23
C ALA A 176 3.82 -9.58 -4.75
N LYS A 177 4.27 -10.40 -5.67
CA LYS A 177 4.99 -11.64 -5.38
C LYS A 177 6.20 -11.41 -4.46
N GLU A 178 6.98 -10.37 -4.77
CA GLU A 178 8.21 -10.04 -4.07
C GLU A 178 7.97 -9.72 -2.58
N LEU A 179 6.85 -9.06 -2.27
CA LEU A 179 6.44 -8.81 -0.89
C LEU A 179 6.15 -10.12 -0.14
N LEU A 180 5.48 -11.08 -0.78
CA LEU A 180 5.18 -12.38 -0.18
C LEU A 180 6.46 -13.16 0.10
N GLU A 181 7.36 -13.26 -0.89
CA GLU A 181 8.63 -13.96 -0.79
C GLU A 181 9.54 -13.35 0.29
N PHE A 182 9.59 -12.00 0.36
CA PHE A 182 10.37 -11.29 1.39
C PHE A 182 9.86 -11.52 2.82
N ASN A 183 8.55 -11.77 2.97
CA ASN A 183 7.93 -12.07 4.25
C ASN A 183 7.73 -13.58 4.47
N ASP A 184 8.51 -14.43 3.82
CA ASP A 184 8.48 -15.90 3.94
C ASP A 184 7.11 -16.54 3.64
N ARG A 185 6.41 -16.00 2.64
CA ARG A 185 5.14 -16.57 2.16
C ARG A 185 5.29 -17.09 0.73
N ARG A 186 4.62 -18.23 0.46
CA ARG A 186 4.52 -18.75 -0.91
C ARG A 186 3.74 -17.78 -1.78
N GLU A 187 4.06 -17.77 -3.07
CA GLU A 187 3.26 -17.05 -4.04
C GLU A 187 1.81 -17.54 -4.03
N GLY A 188 0.88 -16.65 -3.86
CA GLY A 188 -0.55 -16.92 -3.77
C GLY A 188 -1.39 -15.70 -4.08
N PRO A 189 -2.73 -15.82 -4.08
CA PRO A 189 -3.62 -14.72 -4.41
C PRO A 189 -3.50 -13.56 -3.43
N ILE A 190 -3.35 -12.35 -3.97
CA ILE A 190 -3.43 -11.08 -3.25
C ILE A 190 -4.71 -10.39 -3.68
N LEU A 191 -5.57 -10.05 -2.74
CA LEU A 191 -6.91 -9.55 -2.98
C LEU A 191 -7.14 -8.19 -2.30
N GLU A 192 -8.03 -7.39 -2.88
CA GLU A 192 -8.52 -6.14 -2.30
C GLU A 192 -9.96 -5.88 -2.76
N ALA A 193 -10.66 -4.94 -2.11
CA ALA A 193 -11.94 -4.44 -2.58
C ALA A 193 -11.81 -3.79 -3.96
N ASP A 194 -12.75 -4.05 -4.86
CA ASP A 194 -12.77 -3.44 -6.18
C ASP A 194 -13.48 -2.09 -6.18
N GLN A 195 -12.75 -1.03 -5.95
CA GLN A 195 -13.26 0.34 -5.90
C GLN A 195 -13.52 0.98 -7.28
N ARG A 196 -13.25 0.28 -8.40
CA ARG A 196 -13.40 0.88 -9.74
C ARG A 196 -14.82 1.40 -9.99
N PHE A 197 -15.82 0.71 -9.48
CA PHE A 197 -17.22 1.13 -9.63
C PHE A 197 -17.53 2.39 -8.84
N PHE A 198 -17.06 2.47 -7.61
CA PHE A 198 -17.16 3.64 -6.75
C PHE A 198 -16.60 4.88 -7.44
N PHE A 199 -15.36 4.83 -7.93
CA PHE A 199 -14.75 5.98 -8.60
C PHE A 199 -15.48 6.38 -9.89
N LYS A 200 -16.00 5.42 -10.67
CA LYS A 200 -16.85 5.72 -11.83
C LYS A 200 -18.16 6.41 -11.48
N LEU A 201 -18.75 6.08 -10.33
CA LEU A 201 -19.95 6.78 -9.85
C LEU A 201 -19.59 8.22 -9.44
N VAL A 202 -18.53 8.38 -8.68
CA VAL A 202 -18.08 9.69 -8.19
C VAL A 202 -17.67 10.62 -9.35
N GLU A 203 -17.03 10.11 -10.39
CA GLU A 203 -16.67 10.90 -11.58
C GLU A 203 -17.90 11.53 -12.29
N LYS A 204 -19.09 10.98 -12.07
CA LYS A 204 -20.35 11.48 -12.66
C LYS A 204 -21.04 12.54 -11.82
N ILE A 205 -20.62 12.75 -10.58
CA ILE A 205 -21.23 13.71 -9.66
C ILE A 205 -20.56 15.05 -9.85
N PRO A 206 -21.28 16.13 -10.18
CA PRO A 206 -20.74 17.47 -10.27
C PRO A 206 -20.14 17.94 -8.93
N ASP A 207 -19.01 18.64 -8.96
CA ASP A 207 -18.29 19.09 -7.74
C ASP A 207 -19.14 19.98 -6.82
N ASN A 208 -20.05 20.81 -7.38
CA ASN A 208 -20.98 21.62 -6.60
C ASN A 208 -22.02 20.81 -5.82
N GLN A 209 -22.24 19.55 -6.20
CA GLN A 209 -23.10 18.62 -5.47
C GLN A 209 -22.32 17.78 -4.44
N LEU A 210 -21.00 17.80 -4.51
CA LEU A 210 -20.11 17.13 -3.56
C LEU A 210 -19.80 17.98 -2.32
N SER A 211 -20.40 19.17 -2.17
CA SER A 211 -20.20 20.05 -1.02
C SER A 211 -20.64 19.40 0.32
N ASN A 212 -21.59 18.47 0.30
CA ASN A 212 -22.01 17.64 1.44
C ASN A 212 -21.31 16.26 1.44
N TRP A 213 -20.07 16.25 1.09
CA TRP A 213 -19.22 15.09 0.91
C TRP A 213 -19.19 14.14 2.11
N SER A 214 -19.21 14.67 3.32
CA SER A 214 -19.25 13.87 4.57
C SER A 214 -20.51 13.04 4.71
N VAL A 215 -21.64 13.46 4.10
CA VAL A 215 -22.94 12.78 4.19
C VAL A 215 -23.18 11.84 3.00
N GLN A 216 -22.82 12.27 1.79
CA GLN A 216 -23.09 11.49 0.57
C GLN A 216 -22.06 10.38 0.32
N LEU A 217 -20.82 10.57 0.72
CA LEU A 217 -19.76 9.60 0.47
C LEU A 217 -19.97 8.26 1.18
N PRO A 218 -20.38 8.22 2.46
CA PRO A 218 -20.71 6.97 3.13
C PRO A 218 -21.84 6.22 2.43
N THR A 219 -22.89 6.90 1.99
CA THR A 219 -24.01 6.29 1.25
C THR A 219 -23.52 5.72 -0.10
N LEU A 220 -22.75 6.48 -0.86
CA LEU A 220 -22.17 6.03 -2.12
C LEU A 220 -21.20 4.86 -1.93
N ARG A 221 -20.41 4.86 -0.87
CA ARG A 221 -19.56 3.73 -0.51
C ARG A 221 -20.36 2.51 -0.12
N SER A 222 -21.38 2.67 0.69
CA SER A 222 -22.30 1.60 1.08
C SER A 222 -22.97 0.97 -0.15
N GLU A 223 -23.52 1.79 -1.05
CA GLU A 223 -24.13 1.30 -2.29
C GLU A 223 -23.10 0.64 -3.23
N SER A 224 -21.89 1.18 -3.30
CA SER A 224 -20.84 0.60 -4.12
C SER A 224 -20.27 -0.68 -3.51
N ILE A 225 -20.18 -0.80 -2.18
CA ILE A 225 -19.77 -2.06 -1.51
C ILE A 225 -20.80 -3.16 -1.77
N LYS A 226 -22.09 -2.87 -1.82
CA LYS A 226 -23.13 -3.84 -2.20
C LYS A 226 -22.94 -4.41 -3.62
N THR A 227 -22.29 -3.65 -4.48
CA THR A 227 -22.03 -4.01 -5.88
C THR A 227 -20.55 -4.32 -6.15
N MET A 228 -19.65 -3.92 -5.26
CA MET A 228 -18.22 -4.15 -5.36
C MET A 228 -17.86 -5.47 -4.67
N LEU A 229 -17.58 -6.44 -5.50
CA LEU A 229 -16.88 -7.63 -5.08
C LEU A 229 -15.37 -7.32 -4.97
N THR A 230 -14.61 -8.28 -4.55
CA THR A 230 -13.17 -8.17 -4.45
C THR A 230 -12.49 -8.46 -5.78
N LYS A 231 -11.28 -7.99 -5.95
CA LYS A 231 -10.44 -8.31 -7.11
C LYS A 231 -9.09 -8.83 -6.70
N GLN A 232 -8.49 -9.63 -7.56
CA GLN A 232 -7.13 -10.10 -7.39
C GLN A 232 -6.12 -9.14 -8.02
N LEU A 233 -5.11 -8.74 -7.24
CA LEU A 233 -4.07 -7.80 -7.67
C LEU A 233 -3.01 -8.46 -8.56
N ASN A 234 -2.66 -9.69 -8.27
CA ASN A 234 -1.66 -10.49 -8.98
C ASN A 234 -2.31 -11.54 -9.90
N SER A 235 -3.28 -11.12 -10.71
CA SER A 235 -4.08 -12.00 -11.56
C SER A 235 -3.27 -12.91 -12.51
N ARG A 236 -2.01 -12.56 -12.83
CA ARG A 236 -1.13 -13.41 -13.64
C ARG A 236 -0.84 -14.79 -13.03
N ILE A 237 -1.03 -14.94 -11.71
CA ILE A 237 -0.87 -16.24 -11.06
C ILE A 237 -1.92 -17.25 -11.54
N ILE A 238 -3.12 -16.80 -11.92
CA ILE A 238 -4.24 -17.64 -12.38
C ILE A 238 -3.83 -18.49 -13.60
N SER A 239 -3.02 -17.93 -14.49
CA SER A 239 -2.58 -18.58 -15.73
C SER A 239 -1.36 -19.51 -15.56
N LYS A 240 -0.79 -19.62 -14.34
CA LYS A 240 0.40 -20.45 -14.12
C LYS A 240 0.11 -21.96 -14.11
N SER A 241 -1.02 -22.37 -13.55
CA SER A 241 -1.48 -23.75 -13.55
C SER A 241 -2.93 -23.85 -13.07
N GLU A 242 -3.59 -25.00 -13.28
CA GLU A 242 -4.94 -25.27 -12.78
C GLU A 242 -5.01 -25.15 -11.26
N ASN A 243 -3.99 -25.59 -10.51
CA ASN A 243 -3.95 -25.43 -9.07
C ASN A 243 -3.96 -23.96 -8.64
N HIS A 244 -3.18 -23.10 -9.30
CA HIS A 244 -3.19 -21.66 -9.02
C HIS A 244 -4.54 -21.03 -9.35
N LYS A 245 -5.19 -21.49 -10.40
CA LYS A 245 -6.53 -21.06 -10.81
C LYS A 245 -7.57 -21.43 -9.74
N LEU A 246 -7.58 -22.70 -9.29
CA LEU A 246 -8.49 -23.17 -8.24
C LEU A 246 -8.29 -22.40 -6.93
N ILE A 247 -7.04 -22.24 -6.47
CA ILE A 247 -6.71 -21.47 -5.27
C ILE A 247 -7.16 -19.99 -5.41
N SER A 248 -7.03 -19.41 -6.60
CA SER A 248 -7.48 -18.04 -6.84
C SER A 248 -9.00 -17.91 -6.80
N TYR A 249 -9.73 -18.88 -7.34
CA TYR A 249 -11.20 -18.90 -7.28
C TYR A 249 -11.69 -19.12 -5.86
N GLU A 250 -11.10 -20.06 -5.11
CA GLU A 250 -11.39 -20.27 -3.70
C GLU A 250 -11.23 -18.96 -2.91
N ALA A 251 -10.10 -18.27 -3.08
CA ALA A 251 -9.81 -17.01 -2.42
C ALA A 251 -10.82 -15.91 -2.76
N LEU A 252 -11.11 -15.73 -4.05
CA LEU A 252 -12.08 -14.72 -4.52
C LEU A 252 -13.49 -15.01 -4.01
N THR A 253 -13.94 -16.26 -4.09
CA THR A 253 -15.28 -16.65 -3.62
C THR A 253 -15.43 -16.39 -2.14
N ASN A 254 -14.48 -16.85 -1.34
CA ASN A 254 -14.55 -16.70 0.11
C ASN A 254 -14.50 -15.22 0.54
N LEU A 255 -13.61 -14.42 -0.04
CA LEU A 255 -13.54 -13.01 0.31
C LEU A 255 -14.79 -12.24 -0.14
N ASN A 256 -15.34 -12.57 -1.30
CA ASN A 256 -16.60 -11.99 -1.78
C ASN A 256 -17.75 -12.30 -0.83
N LEU A 257 -17.86 -13.52 -0.31
CA LEU A 257 -18.89 -13.87 0.68
C LEU A 257 -18.74 -13.05 1.96
N ILE A 258 -17.50 -12.84 2.44
CA ILE A 258 -17.23 -12.00 3.61
C ILE A 258 -17.67 -10.55 3.35
N TYR A 259 -17.36 -10.00 2.18
CA TYR A 259 -17.78 -8.64 1.80
C TYR A 259 -19.29 -8.51 1.64
N LEU A 260 -19.96 -9.50 1.09
CA LEU A 260 -21.42 -9.53 1.00
C LEU A 260 -22.08 -9.59 2.37
N TYR A 261 -21.56 -10.43 3.28
CA TYR A 261 -22.00 -10.48 4.66
C TYR A 261 -21.84 -9.12 5.35
N TYR A 262 -20.65 -8.53 5.23
CA TYR A 262 -20.36 -7.20 5.74
C TYR A 262 -21.37 -6.15 5.19
N SER A 263 -21.58 -6.13 3.88
CA SER A 263 -22.50 -5.16 3.25
C SER A 263 -23.97 -5.32 3.69
N ASN A 264 -24.41 -6.55 4.02
CA ASN A 264 -25.76 -6.81 4.48
C ASN A 264 -26.01 -6.30 5.91
N ARG A 265 -24.99 -6.28 6.76
CA ARG A 265 -25.09 -5.72 8.14
C ARG A 265 -25.39 -4.22 8.15
N PHE A 266 -25.06 -3.49 7.06
CA PHE A 266 -25.37 -2.06 6.94
C PHE A 266 -26.83 -1.75 6.67
N LYS A 267 -27.62 -2.68 6.18
CA LYS A 267 -29.04 -2.44 5.85
C LYS A 267 -29.87 -2.12 7.09
N ASP A 268 -29.48 -2.65 8.24
CA ASP A 268 -30.28 -2.63 9.44
C ASP A 268 -30.02 -1.41 10.35
N ASN A 269 -28.97 -0.63 10.10
CA ASN A 269 -28.53 0.47 10.95
C ASN A 269 -28.43 1.80 10.20
N LYS A 270 -29.59 2.43 9.91
CA LYS A 270 -29.65 3.72 9.19
C LYS A 270 -29.00 4.91 9.91
N ASN A 271 -28.67 4.81 11.19
CA ASN A 271 -28.28 5.94 12.04
C ASN A 271 -26.80 6.01 12.46
N ASN A 272 -25.93 5.06 12.06
CA ASN A 272 -24.54 5.01 12.56
C ASN A 272 -23.51 4.76 11.46
N PHE A 273 -23.49 5.61 10.44
CA PHE A 273 -22.61 5.47 9.26
C PHE A 273 -21.11 5.60 9.53
N TYR A 274 -20.69 6.21 10.62
CA TYR A 274 -19.29 6.50 10.91
C TYR A 274 -18.50 5.34 11.55
N TYR A 275 -19.18 4.33 12.09
CA TYR A 275 -18.54 3.29 12.91
C TYR A 275 -18.21 1.99 12.15
N PHE A 276 -18.60 1.86 10.89
CA PHE A 276 -18.65 0.58 10.21
C PHE A 276 -17.57 0.37 9.13
N ASP A 277 -16.76 1.39 8.81
CA ASP A 277 -15.75 1.28 7.75
C ASP A 277 -14.61 0.29 8.10
N TYR A 278 -14.52 -0.16 9.36
CA TYR A 278 -13.40 -0.95 9.87
C TYR A 278 -13.75 -2.40 10.24
N ASP A 279 -14.96 -2.83 9.99
CA ASP A 279 -15.54 -4.01 10.66
C ASP A 279 -15.69 -5.24 9.76
N LEU A 280 -14.65 -5.59 8.98
CA LEU A 280 -14.59 -6.94 8.44
C LEU A 280 -14.36 -7.93 9.59
N ASP A 281 -15.26 -8.93 9.68
CA ASP A 281 -15.30 -9.89 10.78
C ASP A 281 -14.06 -10.79 10.79
N ASN A 282 -13.24 -10.68 11.83
CA ASN A 282 -12.05 -11.50 12.02
C ASN A 282 -12.36 -12.99 12.18
N ILE A 283 -13.57 -13.34 12.64
CA ILE A 283 -14.01 -14.75 12.75
C ILE A 283 -14.14 -15.33 11.34
N LEU A 284 -14.78 -14.59 10.44
CA LEU A 284 -14.94 -15.02 9.04
C LEU A 284 -13.62 -14.99 8.28
N LEU A 285 -12.79 -13.94 8.46
CA LEU A 285 -11.47 -13.85 7.84
C LEU A 285 -10.52 -14.96 8.31
N GLY A 286 -10.65 -15.39 9.56
CA GLY A 286 -9.87 -16.46 10.19
C GLY A 286 -10.47 -17.87 10.00
N PHE A 287 -11.59 -17.99 9.26
CA PHE A 287 -12.30 -19.25 9.04
C PHE A 287 -12.59 -20.02 10.32
N PHE A 288 -13.06 -19.29 11.34
CA PHE A 288 -13.43 -19.84 12.66
C PHE A 288 -12.28 -20.52 13.42
N HIS A 289 -11.03 -20.44 12.91
CA HIS A 289 -9.89 -21.05 13.57
C HIS A 289 -9.31 -20.11 14.65
N PRO A 290 -9.30 -20.50 15.96
CA PRO A 290 -8.94 -19.61 17.06
C PRO A 290 -7.56 -18.94 16.92
N LYS A 291 -6.54 -19.64 16.42
CA LYS A 291 -5.19 -19.13 16.18
C LYS A 291 -5.19 -17.99 15.14
N ASN A 292 -5.93 -18.20 14.04
CA ASN A 292 -6.00 -17.22 12.95
C ASN A 292 -6.80 -15.98 13.38
N ILE A 293 -7.92 -16.18 14.07
CA ILE A 293 -8.71 -15.09 14.67
C ILE A 293 -7.83 -14.26 15.60
N ARG A 294 -7.08 -14.91 16.49
CA ARG A 294 -6.17 -14.22 17.42
C ARG A 294 -5.10 -13.41 16.70
N LYS A 295 -4.50 -13.92 15.61
CA LYS A 295 -3.58 -13.15 14.77
C LYS A 295 -4.25 -11.90 14.18
N LEU A 296 -5.46 -12.03 13.68
CA LEU A 296 -6.23 -10.91 13.12
C LEU A 296 -6.60 -9.89 14.19
N ASP A 297 -6.97 -10.34 15.40
CA ASP A 297 -7.25 -9.46 16.53
C ASP A 297 -5.99 -8.69 16.97
N MET A 298 -4.83 -9.36 17.09
CA MET A 298 -3.56 -8.67 17.37
C MET A 298 -3.24 -7.61 16.32
N TYR A 299 -3.47 -7.90 15.03
CA TYR A 299 -3.29 -6.90 13.96
C TYR A 299 -4.21 -5.70 14.17
N ASN A 300 -5.49 -5.92 14.45
CA ASN A 300 -6.45 -4.84 14.67
C ASN A 300 -6.10 -4.01 15.91
N ILE A 301 -5.70 -4.66 17.03
CA ILE A 301 -5.23 -3.99 18.25
C ILE A 301 -4.04 -3.08 17.90
N LEU A 302 -3.05 -3.59 17.18
CA LEU A 302 -1.88 -2.82 16.81
C LEU A 302 -2.22 -1.61 15.94
N MET A 303 -3.13 -1.78 14.95
CA MET A 303 -3.61 -0.67 14.12
C MET A 303 -4.31 0.39 14.94
N GLN A 304 -5.09 0.01 15.95
CA GLN A 304 -5.74 0.95 16.87
C GLN A 304 -4.69 1.68 17.74
N ALA A 305 -3.79 0.93 18.37
CA ALA A 305 -2.77 1.48 19.27
C ALA A 305 -1.79 2.45 18.58
N THR A 306 -1.61 2.31 17.27
CA THR A 306 -0.68 3.13 16.46
C THR A 306 -1.38 4.18 15.62
N ASN A 307 -2.66 4.43 15.87
CA ASN A 307 -3.49 5.37 15.07
C ASN A 307 -3.42 5.08 13.56
N SER A 308 -3.42 3.79 13.20
CA SER A 308 -3.32 3.27 11.82
C SER A 308 -4.64 2.68 11.31
N GLN A 309 -5.77 3.02 11.93
CA GLN A 309 -7.09 2.45 11.65
C GLN A 309 -7.54 2.66 10.20
N HIS A 310 -7.00 3.69 9.53
CA HIS A 310 -7.31 3.94 8.12
C HIS A 310 -7.06 2.70 7.25
N GLY A 311 -6.03 1.92 7.57
CA GLY A 311 -5.71 0.65 6.91
C GLY A 311 -6.68 -0.49 7.21
N LEU A 312 -7.57 -0.35 8.20
CA LEU A 312 -8.61 -1.34 8.52
C LEU A 312 -9.90 -1.14 7.72
N SER A 313 -10.07 0.02 7.07
CA SER A 313 -11.24 0.26 6.21
C SER A 313 -11.40 -0.85 5.18
N ALA A 314 -12.60 -1.40 5.05
CA ALA A 314 -12.90 -2.48 4.11
C ALA A 314 -12.46 -2.14 2.67
N SER A 315 -12.54 -0.86 2.29
CA SER A 315 -12.11 -0.37 0.99
C SER A 315 -10.59 -0.34 0.81
N ASN A 316 -9.81 -0.25 1.90
CA ASN A 316 -8.34 -0.14 1.87
C ASN A 316 -7.64 -1.47 2.18
N ARG A 317 -8.36 -2.44 2.80
CA ARG A 317 -7.75 -3.70 3.20
C ARG A 317 -7.26 -4.50 2.00
N LYS A 318 -6.06 -5.05 2.16
CA LYS A 318 -5.48 -6.03 1.25
C LYS A 318 -5.23 -7.31 2.01
N PHE A 319 -5.41 -8.42 1.32
CA PHE A 319 -5.26 -9.75 1.91
C PHE A 319 -4.43 -10.65 1.01
N TYR A 320 -3.62 -11.47 1.63
CA TYR A 320 -3.05 -12.65 1.04
C TYR A 320 -3.89 -13.86 1.46
N TRP A 321 -4.32 -14.68 0.50
CA TRP A 321 -4.95 -15.94 0.81
C TRP A 321 -3.89 -16.98 1.14
N ASN A 322 -3.77 -17.33 2.43
CA ASN A 322 -2.92 -18.40 2.88
C ASN A 322 -3.67 -19.74 2.69
N SER A 323 -3.42 -20.40 1.56
CA SER A 323 -4.12 -21.63 1.19
C SER A 323 -3.75 -22.84 2.07
N ILE A 324 -2.65 -22.75 2.84
CA ILE A 324 -2.21 -23.80 3.76
C ILE A 324 -2.95 -23.68 5.10
N GLU A 325 -2.91 -22.51 5.71
CA GLU A 325 -3.59 -22.25 6.98
C GLU A 325 -5.07 -21.85 6.80
N LYS A 326 -5.54 -21.71 5.55
CA LYS A 326 -6.92 -21.40 5.17
C LYS A 326 -7.47 -20.15 5.86
N TYR A 327 -6.80 -19.01 5.68
CA TYR A 327 -7.29 -17.73 6.19
C TYR A 327 -6.75 -16.56 5.37
N PHE A 328 -7.34 -15.38 5.56
CA PHE A 328 -6.91 -14.15 4.93
C PHE A 328 -5.89 -13.41 5.81
N GLU A 329 -4.60 -13.50 5.45
CA GLU A 329 -3.55 -12.70 6.10
C GLU A 329 -3.65 -11.24 5.66
N PRO A 330 -3.72 -10.28 6.60
CA PRO A 330 -3.73 -8.87 6.23
C PRO A 330 -2.36 -8.45 5.70
N ILE A 331 -2.38 -7.67 4.62
CA ILE A 331 -1.21 -6.95 4.13
C ILE A 331 -1.37 -5.49 4.53
N SER A 332 -0.41 -4.94 5.26
CA SER A 332 -0.49 -3.54 5.67
C SER A 332 -0.46 -2.62 4.45
N TYR A 333 -1.45 -1.74 4.37
CA TYR A 333 -1.60 -0.80 3.26
C TYR A 333 -2.40 0.41 3.71
N ASP A 334 -1.99 1.59 3.28
CA ASP A 334 -2.69 2.86 3.51
C ASP A 334 -3.02 3.13 4.99
N LEU A 335 -2.02 2.96 5.84
CA LEU A 335 -2.20 3.02 7.28
C LEU A 335 -2.48 4.43 7.78
N ASN A 336 -1.94 5.45 7.12
CA ASN A 336 -2.01 6.86 7.54
C ASN A 336 -1.60 7.05 9.01
N THR A 337 -0.52 6.39 9.41
CA THR A 337 -0.03 6.30 10.79
C THR A 337 0.43 7.65 11.33
N HIS A 338 0.02 7.95 12.57
CA HIS A 338 0.45 9.13 13.32
C HIS A 338 0.70 8.76 14.78
N PHE A 339 1.96 8.77 15.19
CA PHE A 339 2.35 8.57 16.60
C PHE A 339 2.25 9.86 17.44
N SER A 340 1.65 10.93 16.94
CA SER A 340 1.49 12.15 17.71
C SER A 340 0.75 11.85 19.02
N LEU A 341 1.33 12.27 20.14
CA LEU A 341 0.92 11.99 21.50
C LEU A 341 -0.47 12.54 21.90
N ASN A 342 -1.10 13.28 21.03
CA ASN A 342 -2.48 13.69 21.19
C ASN A 342 -3.40 12.57 20.71
N LEU A 343 -3.50 11.52 21.51
CA LEU A 343 -4.68 10.64 21.43
C LEU A 343 -5.90 11.55 21.51
N PRO A 344 -6.83 11.47 20.57
CA PRO A 344 -8.06 12.25 20.68
C PRO A 344 -8.70 11.90 22.03
N THR A 345 -8.77 12.90 22.91
CA THR A 345 -9.37 12.79 24.26
C THR A 345 -10.87 12.51 24.21
N THR A 346 -11.43 12.42 23.02
CA THR A 346 -12.81 12.05 22.81
C THR A 346 -12.95 10.53 22.77
N THR A 347 -13.61 10.00 23.78
CA THR A 347 -14.08 8.60 23.93
C THR A 347 -14.81 8.01 22.71
N THR A 348 -15.07 8.80 21.69
CA THR A 348 -15.69 8.41 20.42
C THR A 348 -14.73 7.68 19.47
N ALA A 349 -13.45 7.64 19.73
CA ALA A 349 -12.43 7.01 18.87
C ALA A 349 -12.00 5.61 19.33
N LEU A 350 -12.54 5.08 20.41
CA LEU A 350 -12.47 3.66 20.69
C LEU A 350 -13.44 2.95 19.73
N TYR A 351 -12.99 2.81 18.48
CA TYR A 351 -13.63 1.91 17.55
C TYR A 351 -13.76 0.56 18.26
N ARG A 352 -14.98 0.06 18.36
CA ARG A 352 -15.23 -1.24 18.98
C ARG A 352 -14.41 -2.26 18.25
N LEU A 353 -13.34 -2.73 18.90
CA LEU A 353 -12.67 -3.92 18.43
C LEU A 353 -13.73 -5.01 18.35
N PRO A 354 -13.89 -5.70 17.23
CA PRO A 354 -14.84 -6.79 17.14
C PRO A 354 -14.53 -7.77 18.26
N VAL A 355 -15.51 -8.00 19.15
CA VAL A 355 -15.32 -8.88 20.30
C VAL A 355 -15.32 -10.31 19.79
N SER A 356 -14.14 -10.79 19.39
CA SER A 356 -13.93 -12.22 19.22
C SER A 356 -13.63 -12.83 20.61
N GLY A 357 -13.98 -14.08 20.82
CA GLY A 357 -13.60 -14.80 22.05
C GLY A 357 -12.06 -14.98 22.20
N GLN A 358 -11.24 -14.41 21.29
CA GLN A 358 -9.79 -14.49 21.31
C GLN A 358 -9.12 -13.16 21.69
N LEU A 359 -9.89 -12.07 21.87
CA LEU A 359 -9.36 -10.71 22.02
C LEU A 359 -8.39 -10.58 23.20
N PHE A 360 -8.76 -11.07 24.40
CA PHE A 360 -7.88 -11.00 25.59
C PHE A 360 -6.58 -11.78 25.36
N LYS A 361 -6.66 -12.98 24.80
CA LYS A 361 -5.47 -13.79 24.46
C LYS A 361 -4.60 -13.08 23.42
N ALA A 362 -5.21 -12.32 22.52
CA ALA A 362 -4.48 -11.51 21.55
C ALA A 362 -3.70 -10.37 22.20
N PHE A 363 -4.28 -9.71 23.21
CA PHE A 363 -3.58 -8.69 24.01
C PHE A 363 -2.36 -9.28 24.73
N ASP A 364 -2.56 -10.38 25.48
CA ASP A 364 -1.49 -11.03 26.24
C ASP A 364 -0.34 -11.49 25.33
N GLU A 365 -0.69 -12.08 24.17
CA GLU A 365 0.32 -12.53 23.20
C GLU A 365 1.06 -11.34 22.57
N LEU A 366 0.37 -10.25 22.25
CA LEU A 366 0.98 -9.04 21.70
C LEU A 366 1.92 -8.38 22.71
N GLU A 367 1.49 -8.23 23.97
CA GLU A 367 2.30 -7.70 25.06
C GLU A 367 3.58 -8.51 25.23
N THR A 368 3.46 -9.85 25.30
CA THR A 368 4.61 -10.75 25.41
C THR A 368 5.58 -10.57 24.24
N LYS A 369 5.10 -10.48 23.02
CA LYS A 369 5.95 -10.28 21.83
C LYS A 369 6.66 -8.94 21.85
N LEU A 370 5.97 -7.87 22.26
CA LEU A 370 6.54 -6.53 22.34
C LEU A 370 7.57 -6.42 23.47
N ALA A 371 7.35 -7.05 24.64
CA ALA A 371 8.31 -7.11 25.72
C ALA A 371 9.63 -7.80 25.32
N ASN A 372 9.58 -8.74 24.38
CA ASN A 372 10.75 -9.44 23.85
C ASN A 372 11.42 -8.69 22.68
N LEU A 373 10.95 -7.51 22.29
CA LEU A 373 11.53 -6.72 21.21
C LEU A 373 12.90 -6.17 21.60
N ASN A 374 13.94 -6.58 20.89
CA ASN A 374 15.25 -5.95 21.02
C ASN A 374 15.26 -4.58 20.36
N LEU A 375 14.95 -3.55 21.13
CA LEU A 375 14.79 -2.18 20.66
C LEU A 375 16.03 -1.66 19.90
N LYS A 376 17.26 -1.98 20.36
CA LYS A 376 18.50 -1.55 19.70
C LYS A 376 18.61 -2.11 18.27
N ASN A 377 18.31 -3.39 18.10
CA ASN A 377 18.33 -4.03 16.77
C ASN A 377 17.18 -3.55 15.90
N PHE A 378 16.02 -3.30 16.49
CA PHE A 378 14.87 -2.74 15.80
C PHE A 378 15.18 -1.32 15.26
N LEU A 379 15.71 -0.44 16.10
CA LEU A 379 16.07 0.93 15.70
C LEU A 379 17.12 0.98 14.58
N LYS A 380 18.05 0.02 14.52
CA LYS A 380 19.00 -0.09 13.40
C LYS A 380 18.34 -0.39 12.05
N LYS A 381 17.16 -1.00 12.04
CA LYS A 381 16.42 -1.32 10.80
C LYS A 381 15.62 -0.14 10.27
N ILE A 382 15.24 0.80 11.12
CA ILE A 382 14.42 1.96 10.76
C ILE A 382 15.25 3.23 10.50
N ASN A 383 16.51 3.26 10.90
CA ASN A 383 17.49 4.30 10.57
C ASN A 383 18.27 3.89 9.31
#